data_f31788b94a72c0e02489d00dc4e7aea8
#
_entry.id   f31788b94a72c0e02489d00dc4e7aea8
#
_cell.length_a   1.000
_cell.length_b   1.000
_cell.length_c   1.000
_cell.angle_alpha   90.00
_cell.angle_beta   90.00
_cell.angle_gamma   90.00
#
_symmetry.space_group_name_H-M   'P 1'
#
loop_
_entity.id
_entity.type
_entity.pdbx_description
1 polymer ?
#
loop_
_entity_poly.entity_id
_entity_poly.type
_entity_poly.pdbx_seq_one_letter_code
_entity_poly.pdbx_strand_id
1 'polypeptide(L)'
;MSATTDREVLLSLKHVEISFDNGGKHKFKAVQDANFDIYKGETFALVGESGSGKTTIGRTIMRINELSDGEITFEGRRISGKLSKQEDTAVIRSIQMIFQDPAASLNERATIEYIISEGLYNFHLYKNEEDRLAKVDRALEEVGLLPEHKSRYPHEFSGGQRQRVGIARALIMEPKLVVADEPISALDLSIRAQVLNLMNKLKNEKALTYLFIAHDLSVVRFIADRIAVIHLGRIVEIAETEELFAYPIHPYTISLLSAVPMPDPIIEKQREPIVYSETVQEKTGPDYAMREIRPEHYVYCTPEQAKAYAEALDK
;
A
#
# COMPACT_ATOMS: atom_id res chain seq x y z
N MET A 1 0.28 31.47 -1.74
CA MET A 1 -0.18 31.02 -3.07
C MET A 1 0.32 29.59 -3.21
N SER A 2 -0.51 28.62 -2.81
CA SER A 2 -0.23 27.19 -2.99
C SER A 2 -0.37 26.90 -4.48
N ALA A 3 0.74 26.54 -5.13
CA ALA A 3 0.68 25.97 -6.45
C ALA A 3 0.00 24.59 -6.30
N THR A 4 -1.25 24.49 -6.73
CA THR A 4 -1.86 23.21 -7.08
C THR A 4 -1.00 22.65 -8.20
N THR A 5 0.02 21.89 -7.84
CA THR A 5 0.80 21.09 -8.78
C THR A 5 -0.21 20.14 -9.42
N ASP A 6 -0.34 20.24 -10.73
CA ASP A 6 -1.21 19.38 -11.56
C ASP A 6 -0.65 17.95 -11.50
N ARG A 7 -0.89 17.26 -10.35
CA ARG A 7 -0.38 15.89 -10.10
C ARG A 7 -1.18 14.93 -10.96
N GLU A 8 -0.51 14.18 -11.81
CA GLU A 8 -1.15 13.21 -12.68
C GLU A 8 -1.62 11.99 -11.88
N VAL A 9 -2.93 11.70 -11.92
CA VAL A 9 -3.53 10.53 -11.27
C VAL A 9 -3.12 9.26 -12.02
N LEU A 10 -2.48 8.32 -11.32
CA LEU A 10 -2.13 7.01 -11.84
C LEU A 10 -3.23 5.97 -11.58
N LEU A 11 -3.73 5.93 -10.34
CA LEU A 11 -4.80 5.03 -9.91
C LEU A 11 -5.89 5.83 -9.20
N SER A 12 -7.17 5.54 -9.49
CA SER A 12 -8.31 6.15 -8.80
C SER A 12 -9.31 5.07 -8.37
N LEU A 13 -9.74 5.13 -7.12
CA LEU A 13 -10.83 4.36 -6.56
C LEU A 13 -12.02 5.28 -6.32
N LYS A 14 -13.19 4.90 -6.85
CA LYS A 14 -14.45 5.66 -6.67
C LYS A 14 -15.56 4.73 -6.19
N HIS A 15 -16.10 5.03 -5.01
CA HIS A 15 -17.19 4.27 -4.38
C HIS A 15 -16.92 2.76 -4.32
N VAL A 16 -15.67 2.37 -4.03
CA VAL A 16 -15.26 0.97 -4.06
C VAL A 16 -15.83 0.22 -2.87
N GLU A 17 -16.66 -0.80 -3.16
CA GLU A 17 -17.17 -1.77 -2.19
C GLU A 17 -16.63 -3.17 -2.49
N ILE A 18 -16.21 -3.89 -1.44
CA ILE A 18 -15.74 -5.27 -1.54
C ILE A 18 -16.43 -6.09 -0.46
N SER A 19 -17.17 -7.11 -0.89
CA SER A 19 -17.94 -7.98 0.00
C SER A 19 -17.65 -9.43 -0.30
N PHE A 20 -17.57 -10.24 0.75
CA PHE A 20 -17.38 -11.70 0.66
C PHE A 20 -18.63 -12.43 1.14
N ASP A 21 -18.93 -13.55 0.46
CA ASP A 21 -20.00 -14.44 0.88
C ASP A 21 -19.48 -15.40 1.97
N ASN A 22 -20.05 -15.28 3.16
CA ASN A 22 -19.68 -16.13 4.30
C ASN A 22 -20.65 -17.32 4.49
N GLY A 23 -21.47 -17.64 3.47
CA GLY A 23 -22.47 -18.70 3.55
C GLY A 23 -23.67 -18.36 4.42
N GLY A 24 -23.79 -17.10 4.90
CA GLY A 24 -24.89 -16.59 5.70
C GLY A 24 -25.89 -15.77 4.87
N LYS A 25 -26.93 -15.26 5.53
CA LYS A 25 -27.92 -14.38 4.86
C LYS A 25 -27.37 -12.99 4.50
N HIS A 26 -26.24 -12.58 5.09
CA HIS A 26 -25.61 -11.29 4.85
C HIS A 26 -24.16 -11.47 4.41
N LYS A 27 -23.78 -10.76 3.35
CA LYS A 27 -22.38 -10.69 2.92
C LYS A 27 -21.56 -9.87 3.92
N PHE A 28 -20.35 -10.31 4.20
CA PHE A 28 -19.39 -9.53 4.97
C PHE A 28 -18.79 -8.42 4.10
N LYS A 29 -19.03 -7.14 4.44
CA LYS A 29 -18.44 -5.99 3.75
C LYS A 29 -17.05 -5.73 4.31
N ALA A 30 -16.02 -6.12 3.55
CA ALA A 30 -14.63 -5.92 3.93
C ALA A 30 -14.15 -4.49 3.61
N VAL A 31 -14.72 -3.85 2.59
CA VAL A 31 -14.44 -2.46 2.20
C VAL A 31 -15.77 -1.78 1.87
N GLN A 32 -15.92 -0.54 2.36
CA GLN A 32 -17.16 0.23 2.29
C GLN A 32 -16.85 1.62 1.74
N ASP A 33 -17.30 1.91 0.51
CA ASP A 33 -17.23 3.23 -0.12
C ASP A 33 -15.82 3.85 -0.07
N ALA A 34 -14.79 3.09 -0.45
CA ALA A 34 -13.43 3.61 -0.49
C ALA A 34 -13.23 4.54 -1.69
N ASN A 35 -12.76 5.75 -1.38
CA ASN A 35 -12.51 6.82 -2.37
C ASN A 35 -11.13 7.42 -2.13
N PHE A 36 -10.21 7.29 -3.09
CA PHE A 36 -8.92 7.98 -3.09
C PHE A 36 -8.23 7.89 -4.45
N ASP A 37 -7.31 8.82 -4.69
CA ASP A 37 -6.42 8.84 -5.84
C ASP A 37 -4.99 8.60 -5.42
N ILE A 38 -4.22 7.88 -6.26
CA ILE A 38 -2.76 7.74 -6.15
C ILE A 38 -2.13 8.44 -7.35
N TYR A 39 -1.20 9.35 -7.08
CA TYR A 39 -0.51 10.13 -8.09
C TYR A 39 0.76 9.44 -8.58
N LYS A 40 1.18 9.74 -9.81
CA LYS A 40 2.43 9.19 -10.36
C LYS A 40 3.63 9.60 -9.51
N GLY A 41 4.49 8.64 -9.21
CA GLY A 41 5.74 8.85 -8.49
C GLY A 41 5.59 9.02 -6.97
N GLU A 42 4.35 8.99 -6.42
CA GLU A 42 4.17 9.04 -4.97
C GLU A 42 4.23 7.66 -4.30
N THR A 43 4.54 7.66 -3.02
CA THR A 43 4.23 6.56 -2.10
C THR A 43 2.97 6.93 -1.33
N PHE A 44 1.86 6.33 -1.70
CA PHE A 44 0.58 6.46 -0.99
C PHE A 44 0.46 5.32 0.01
N ALA A 45 0.37 5.63 1.30
CA ALA A 45 0.24 4.62 2.33
C ALA A 45 -1.21 4.36 2.72
N LEU A 46 -1.57 3.10 2.94
CA LEU A 46 -2.85 2.67 3.49
C LEU A 46 -2.61 2.02 4.84
N VAL A 47 -3.09 2.67 5.91
CA VAL A 47 -2.78 2.30 7.30
C VAL A 47 -4.05 2.02 8.10
N GLY A 48 -3.98 1.04 9.01
CA GLY A 48 -5.07 0.68 9.91
C GLY A 48 -4.79 -0.66 10.58
N GLU A 49 -5.63 -1.06 11.53
CA GLU A 49 -5.48 -2.33 12.24
C GLU A 49 -5.60 -3.56 11.33
N SER A 50 -5.17 -4.72 11.85
CA SER A 50 -5.36 -6.00 11.15
C SER A 50 -6.85 -6.26 10.91
N GLY A 51 -7.19 -6.70 9.69
CA GLY A 51 -8.60 -6.93 9.32
C GLY A 51 -9.38 -5.70 8.88
N SER A 52 -8.79 -4.50 8.84
CA SER A 52 -9.48 -3.27 8.40
C SER A 52 -9.75 -3.18 6.89
N GLY A 53 -9.30 -4.13 6.06
CA GLY A 53 -9.57 -4.16 4.62
C GLY A 53 -8.40 -3.77 3.72
N LYS A 54 -7.22 -3.40 4.24
CA LYS A 54 -6.04 -2.95 3.48
C LYS A 54 -5.59 -3.93 2.40
N THR A 55 -5.25 -5.15 2.80
CA THR A 55 -4.86 -6.23 1.88
C THR A 55 -5.96 -6.55 0.87
N THR A 56 -7.23 -6.44 1.29
CA THR A 56 -8.37 -6.63 0.40
C THR A 56 -8.38 -5.59 -0.71
N ILE A 57 -8.16 -4.31 -0.40
CA ILE A 57 -8.02 -3.23 -1.41
C ILE A 57 -6.85 -3.53 -2.34
N GLY A 58 -5.66 -3.83 -1.80
CA GLY A 58 -4.48 -4.16 -2.60
C GLY A 58 -4.73 -5.32 -3.59
N ARG A 59 -5.34 -6.42 -3.11
CA ARG A 59 -5.70 -7.58 -3.94
C ARG A 59 -6.77 -7.26 -4.98
N THR A 60 -7.69 -6.36 -4.69
CA THR A 60 -8.71 -5.94 -5.67
C THR A 60 -8.10 -5.07 -6.76
N ILE A 61 -7.17 -4.18 -6.44
CA ILE A 61 -6.40 -3.42 -7.44
C ILE A 61 -5.61 -4.37 -8.35
N MET A 62 -5.02 -5.44 -7.77
CA MET A 62 -4.34 -6.51 -8.52
C MET A 62 -5.32 -7.43 -9.29
N ARG A 63 -6.63 -7.20 -9.20
CA ARG A 63 -7.67 -8.04 -9.81
C ARG A 63 -7.70 -9.50 -9.32
N ILE A 64 -7.14 -9.75 -8.13
CA ILE A 64 -7.22 -11.06 -7.46
C ILE A 64 -8.59 -11.24 -6.82
N ASN A 65 -9.14 -10.17 -6.21
CA ASN A 65 -10.50 -10.16 -5.68
C ASN A 65 -11.43 -9.40 -6.65
N GLU A 66 -12.67 -9.85 -6.73
CA GLU A 66 -13.70 -9.15 -7.48
C GLU A 66 -14.21 -7.92 -6.71
N LEU A 67 -14.50 -6.86 -7.46
CA LEU A 67 -15.16 -5.67 -6.96
C LEU A 67 -16.66 -5.95 -6.82
N SER A 68 -17.27 -5.57 -5.70
CA SER A 68 -18.72 -5.72 -5.49
C SER A 68 -19.51 -4.55 -6.06
N ASP A 69 -18.99 -3.32 -5.90
CA ASP A 69 -19.55 -2.09 -6.46
C ASP A 69 -18.46 -1.01 -6.60
N GLY A 70 -18.74 0.04 -7.36
CA GLY A 70 -17.84 1.15 -7.61
C GLY A 70 -16.96 0.97 -8.85
N GLU A 71 -15.88 1.73 -8.90
CA GLU A 71 -14.98 1.77 -10.04
C GLU A 71 -13.52 1.92 -9.61
N ILE A 72 -12.63 1.21 -10.31
CA ILE A 72 -11.18 1.40 -10.23
C ILE A 72 -10.68 1.75 -11.63
N THR A 73 -9.96 2.87 -11.73
CA THR A 73 -9.30 3.30 -12.97
C THR A 73 -7.79 3.36 -12.80
N PHE A 74 -7.05 2.97 -13.81
CA PHE A 74 -5.60 3.02 -13.89
C PHE A 74 -5.19 3.74 -15.18
N GLU A 75 -4.39 4.80 -15.07
CA GLU A 75 -4.05 5.71 -16.19
C GLU A 75 -5.30 6.20 -16.94
N GLY A 76 -6.36 6.54 -16.19
CA GLY A 76 -7.63 7.02 -16.73
C GLY A 76 -8.50 5.94 -17.39
N ARG A 77 -8.07 4.68 -17.42
CA ARG A 77 -8.84 3.56 -17.97
C ARG A 77 -9.42 2.71 -16.86
N ARG A 78 -10.68 2.34 -16.99
CA ARG A 78 -11.32 1.42 -16.05
C ARG A 78 -10.65 0.06 -16.10
N ILE A 79 -10.21 -0.42 -14.93
CA ILE A 79 -9.62 -1.77 -14.75
C ILE A 79 -10.51 -2.71 -13.95
N SER A 80 -11.60 -2.21 -13.36
CA SER A 80 -12.60 -3.03 -12.66
C SER A 80 -13.58 -3.69 -13.65
N GLY A 81 -14.09 -4.89 -13.32
CA GLY A 81 -15.01 -5.64 -14.16
C GLY A 81 -14.34 -6.46 -15.26
N LYS A 82 -15.08 -6.76 -16.34
CA LYS A 82 -14.57 -7.57 -17.45
C LYS A 82 -13.68 -6.74 -18.36
N LEU A 83 -12.47 -7.24 -18.58
CA LEU A 83 -11.51 -6.69 -19.55
C LEU A 83 -11.29 -7.67 -20.70
N SER A 84 -10.86 -7.17 -21.84
CA SER A 84 -10.28 -8.00 -22.89
C SER A 84 -8.97 -8.64 -22.41
N LYS A 85 -8.57 -9.75 -23.02
CA LYS A 85 -7.30 -10.43 -22.67
C LYS A 85 -6.08 -9.50 -22.80
N GLN A 86 -6.10 -8.59 -23.78
CA GLN A 86 -5.00 -7.64 -23.97
C GLN A 86 -4.94 -6.59 -22.87
N GLU A 87 -6.09 -6.02 -22.49
CA GLU A 87 -6.18 -5.05 -21.39
C GLU A 87 -5.78 -5.69 -20.06
N ASP A 88 -6.28 -6.89 -19.76
CA ASP A 88 -5.95 -7.63 -18.55
C ASP A 88 -4.44 -7.90 -18.47
N THR A 89 -3.84 -8.38 -19.55
CA THR A 89 -2.38 -8.59 -19.66
C THR A 89 -1.60 -7.29 -19.42
N ALA A 90 -2.05 -6.17 -19.98
CA ALA A 90 -1.40 -4.87 -19.78
C ALA A 90 -1.48 -4.39 -18.34
N VAL A 91 -2.64 -4.56 -17.66
CA VAL A 91 -2.83 -4.22 -16.25
C VAL A 91 -1.93 -5.07 -15.37
N ILE A 92 -1.96 -6.41 -15.52
CA ILE A 92 -1.12 -7.32 -14.72
C ILE A 92 0.37 -6.98 -14.88
N ARG A 93 0.83 -6.63 -16.07
CA ARG A 93 2.21 -6.21 -16.30
C ARG A 93 2.55 -4.89 -15.61
N SER A 94 1.62 -3.93 -15.62
CA SER A 94 1.85 -2.58 -15.12
C SER A 94 1.70 -2.43 -13.62
N ILE A 95 0.98 -3.35 -12.96
CA ILE A 95 0.76 -3.36 -11.52
C ILE A 95 1.34 -4.65 -10.95
N GLN A 96 2.32 -4.54 -10.06
CA GLN A 96 2.98 -5.69 -9.44
C GLN A 96 2.83 -5.66 -7.93
N MET A 97 3.01 -6.80 -7.26
CA MET A 97 2.83 -6.92 -5.81
C MET A 97 4.08 -7.45 -5.12
N ILE A 98 4.44 -6.80 -4.01
CA ILE A 98 5.38 -7.31 -3.01
C ILE A 98 4.55 -7.83 -1.84
N PHE A 99 4.71 -9.11 -1.52
CA PHE A 99 3.88 -9.81 -0.53
C PHE A 99 4.44 -9.66 0.88
N GLN A 100 3.56 -9.80 1.86
CA GLN A 100 3.84 -9.72 3.29
C GLN A 100 4.84 -10.78 3.78
N ASP A 101 4.66 -12.03 3.35
CA ASP A 101 5.53 -13.14 3.72
C ASP A 101 6.38 -13.55 2.51
N PRO A 102 7.67 -13.19 2.51
CA PRO A 102 8.57 -13.57 1.43
C PRO A 102 8.79 -15.10 1.35
N ALA A 103 8.70 -15.84 2.47
CA ALA A 103 8.88 -17.27 2.46
C ALA A 103 7.68 -17.96 1.81
N ALA A 104 6.45 -17.57 2.16
CA ALA A 104 5.25 -18.13 1.54
C ALA A 104 5.06 -17.72 0.08
N SER A 105 5.67 -16.61 -0.36
CA SER A 105 5.49 -16.07 -1.72
C SER A 105 6.49 -16.61 -2.74
N LEU A 106 7.57 -17.27 -2.33
CA LEU A 106 8.60 -17.81 -3.19
C LEU A 106 8.46 -19.35 -3.28
N ASN A 107 8.64 -19.88 -4.48
CA ASN A 107 8.65 -21.35 -4.66
C ASN A 107 9.99 -21.92 -4.19
N GLU A 108 10.01 -22.59 -3.04
CA GLU A 108 11.19 -23.19 -2.42
C GLU A 108 11.91 -24.25 -3.28
N ARG A 109 11.25 -24.74 -4.34
CA ARG A 109 11.79 -25.74 -5.28
C ARG A 109 12.38 -25.13 -6.55
N ALA A 110 12.24 -23.82 -6.73
CA ALA A 110 12.74 -23.10 -7.89
C ALA A 110 14.01 -22.31 -7.53
N THR A 111 14.91 -22.16 -8.49
CA THR A 111 16.07 -21.26 -8.34
C THR A 111 15.64 -19.80 -8.31
N ILE A 112 16.45 -18.94 -7.72
CA ILE A 112 16.22 -17.49 -7.69
C ILE A 112 16.10 -16.94 -9.11
N GLU A 113 16.91 -17.42 -10.05
CA GLU A 113 16.82 -17.07 -11.46
C GLU A 113 15.41 -17.33 -12.02
N TYR A 114 14.88 -18.52 -11.81
CA TYR A 114 13.55 -18.89 -12.29
C TYR A 114 12.47 -18.00 -11.66
N ILE A 115 12.53 -17.81 -10.34
CA ILE A 115 11.56 -17.00 -9.58
C ILE A 115 11.52 -15.55 -10.11
N ILE A 116 12.68 -14.93 -10.31
CA ILE A 116 12.77 -13.55 -10.79
C ILE A 116 12.31 -13.48 -12.25
N SER A 117 12.70 -14.43 -13.09
CA SER A 117 12.38 -14.41 -14.53
C SER A 117 10.99 -14.97 -14.89
N GLU A 118 10.18 -15.45 -13.92
CA GLU A 118 8.85 -16.00 -14.20
C GLU A 118 7.96 -15.03 -14.99
N GLY A 119 7.96 -13.76 -14.61
CA GLY A 119 7.23 -12.71 -15.34
C GLY A 119 7.77 -12.52 -16.76
N LEU A 120 9.07 -12.59 -16.97
CA LEU A 120 9.67 -12.47 -18.29
C LEU A 120 9.23 -13.61 -19.20
N TYR A 121 9.16 -14.85 -18.68
CA TYR A 121 8.65 -16.01 -19.43
C TYR A 121 7.18 -15.84 -19.79
N ASN A 122 6.33 -15.51 -18.84
CA ASN A 122 4.88 -15.43 -19.02
C ASN A 122 4.47 -14.34 -20.01
N PHE A 123 5.20 -13.23 -20.08
CA PHE A 123 4.91 -12.08 -20.92
C PHE A 123 5.85 -11.92 -22.10
N HIS A 124 6.75 -12.87 -22.33
CA HIS A 124 7.75 -12.86 -23.43
C HIS A 124 8.55 -11.54 -23.50
N LEU A 125 9.07 -11.09 -22.35
CA LEU A 125 9.77 -9.80 -22.20
C LEU A 125 11.30 -9.91 -22.34
N TYR A 126 11.76 -10.85 -23.11
CA TYR A 126 13.20 -11.06 -23.40
C TYR A 126 13.38 -11.48 -24.86
N LYS A 127 14.56 -11.18 -25.39
CA LYS A 127 14.91 -11.46 -26.80
C LYS A 127 15.47 -12.88 -26.97
N ASN A 128 16.32 -13.29 -26.06
CA ASN A 128 16.99 -14.59 -26.00
C ASN A 128 17.43 -14.88 -24.56
N GLU A 129 18.00 -16.05 -24.31
CA GLU A 129 18.44 -16.46 -22.97
C GLU A 129 19.52 -15.55 -22.38
N GLU A 130 20.42 -15.00 -23.19
CA GLU A 130 21.44 -14.06 -22.74
C GLU A 130 20.81 -12.74 -22.23
N ASP A 131 19.85 -12.17 -22.97
CA ASP A 131 19.08 -10.98 -22.55
C ASP A 131 18.28 -11.25 -21.27
N ARG A 132 17.66 -12.42 -21.14
CA ARG A 132 16.93 -12.82 -19.94
C ARG A 132 17.84 -12.88 -18.71
N LEU A 133 18.98 -13.58 -18.83
CA LEU A 133 19.98 -13.70 -17.76
C LEU A 133 20.55 -12.34 -17.37
N ALA A 134 20.86 -11.48 -18.34
CA ALA A 134 21.34 -10.13 -18.07
C ALA A 134 20.33 -9.27 -17.32
N LYS A 135 19.02 -9.44 -17.60
CA LYS A 135 17.94 -8.77 -16.85
C LYS A 135 17.84 -9.30 -15.41
N VAL A 136 17.99 -10.61 -15.20
CA VAL A 136 18.00 -11.21 -13.85
C VAL A 136 19.21 -10.72 -13.06
N ASP A 137 20.40 -10.72 -13.65
CA ASP A 137 21.63 -10.24 -13.00
C ASP A 137 21.49 -8.78 -12.56
N ARG A 138 20.98 -7.91 -13.45
CA ARG A 138 20.69 -6.51 -13.12
C ARG A 138 19.64 -6.38 -11.99
N ALA A 139 18.57 -7.16 -12.04
CA ALA A 139 17.52 -7.11 -11.00
C ALA A 139 18.06 -7.52 -9.62
N LEU A 140 18.99 -8.49 -9.56
CA LEU A 140 19.69 -8.87 -8.33
C LEU A 140 20.59 -7.74 -7.81
N GLU A 141 21.38 -7.12 -8.68
CA GLU A 141 22.25 -5.99 -8.32
C GLU A 141 21.44 -4.80 -7.81
N GLU A 142 20.35 -4.46 -8.45
CA GLU A 142 19.45 -3.37 -8.05
C GLU A 142 18.92 -3.53 -6.62
N VAL A 143 18.69 -4.77 -6.17
CA VAL A 143 18.27 -5.04 -4.79
C VAL A 143 19.43 -5.35 -3.84
N GLY A 144 20.69 -5.17 -4.30
CA GLY A 144 21.90 -5.39 -3.50
C GLY A 144 22.19 -6.86 -3.22
N LEU A 145 21.83 -7.74 -4.15
CA LEU A 145 22.21 -9.15 -4.17
C LEU A 145 23.28 -9.38 -5.26
N LEU A 146 24.07 -10.45 -5.14
CA LEU A 146 25.09 -10.77 -6.12
C LEU A 146 24.50 -11.58 -7.28
N PRO A 147 24.92 -11.38 -8.53
CA PRO A 147 24.48 -12.16 -9.70
C PRO A 147 24.64 -13.67 -9.54
N GLU A 148 25.70 -14.12 -8.86
CA GLU A 148 25.95 -15.53 -8.56
C GLU A 148 24.88 -16.17 -7.66
N HIS A 149 24.08 -15.38 -6.96
CA HIS A 149 22.97 -15.87 -6.15
C HIS A 149 21.82 -16.47 -6.98
N LYS A 150 21.79 -16.22 -8.29
CA LYS A 150 20.71 -16.70 -9.18
C LYS A 150 20.56 -18.23 -9.23
N SER A 151 21.62 -18.98 -8.99
CA SER A 151 21.60 -20.45 -9.00
C SER A 151 21.14 -21.06 -7.68
N ARG A 152 21.01 -20.27 -6.61
CA ARG A 152 20.59 -20.70 -5.29
C ARG A 152 19.07 -20.85 -5.19
N TYR A 153 18.63 -21.46 -4.08
CA TYR A 153 17.24 -21.64 -3.73
C TYR A 153 16.82 -20.72 -2.56
N PRO A 154 15.52 -20.38 -2.41
CA PRO A 154 15.05 -19.48 -1.36
C PRO A 154 15.47 -19.87 0.06
N HIS A 155 15.50 -21.17 0.39
CA HIS A 155 15.89 -21.65 1.72
C HIS A 155 17.36 -21.35 2.09
N GLU A 156 18.21 -21.00 1.13
CA GLU A 156 19.60 -20.61 1.35
C GLU A 156 19.77 -19.13 1.71
N PHE A 157 18.66 -18.36 1.77
CA PHE A 157 18.65 -16.91 2.01
C PHE A 157 18.05 -16.56 3.36
N SER A 158 18.54 -15.47 3.96
CA SER A 158 17.89 -14.86 5.12
C SER A 158 16.53 -14.24 4.74
N GLY A 159 15.67 -13.96 5.74
CA GLY A 159 14.36 -13.33 5.50
C GLY A 159 14.47 -12.02 4.71
N GLY A 160 15.42 -11.15 5.07
CA GLY A 160 15.65 -9.91 4.33
C GLY A 160 16.16 -10.10 2.90
N GLN A 161 16.98 -11.13 2.66
CA GLN A 161 17.41 -11.48 1.31
C GLN A 161 16.27 -12.05 0.48
N ARG A 162 15.40 -12.90 1.04
CA ARG A 162 14.17 -13.39 0.39
C ARG A 162 13.25 -12.23 0.03
N GLN A 163 13.11 -11.23 0.91
CA GLN A 163 12.32 -10.04 0.62
C GLN A 163 12.90 -9.26 -0.56
N ARG A 164 14.22 -9.10 -0.65
CA ARG A 164 14.90 -8.47 -1.78
C ARG A 164 14.67 -9.25 -3.10
N VAL A 165 14.64 -10.58 -3.05
CA VAL A 165 14.26 -11.42 -4.21
C VAL A 165 12.81 -11.15 -4.63
N GLY A 166 11.88 -11.04 -3.67
CA GLY A 166 10.48 -10.66 -3.93
C GLY A 166 10.34 -9.27 -4.58
N ILE A 167 11.16 -8.31 -4.13
CA ILE A 167 11.23 -6.97 -4.75
C ILE A 167 11.79 -7.08 -6.18
N ALA A 168 12.90 -7.79 -6.40
CA ALA A 168 13.48 -8.01 -7.73
C ALA A 168 12.46 -8.66 -8.70
N ARG A 169 11.72 -9.68 -8.24
CA ARG A 169 10.65 -10.34 -9.01
C ARG A 169 9.56 -9.36 -9.45
N ALA A 170 9.15 -8.46 -8.57
CA ALA A 170 8.15 -7.45 -8.91
C ALA A 170 8.70 -6.41 -9.90
N LEU A 171 9.92 -5.94 -9.70
CA LEU A 171 10.51 -4.84 -10.48
C LEU A 171 11.04 -5.24 -11.86
N ILE A 172 11.37 -6.52 -12.08
CA ILE A 172 11.85 -6.99 -13.41
C ILE A 172 10.81 -6.80 -14.51
N MET A 173 9.53 -6.67 -14.12
CA MET A 173 8.40 -6.40 -15.01
C MET A 173 8.32 -4.92 -15.44
N GLU A 174 9.14 -4.05 -14.86
CA GLU A 174 9.10 -2.59 -15.04
C GLU A 174 7.70 -2.01 -14.81
N PRO A 175 7.12 -2.26 -13.61
CA PRO A 175 5.76 -1.83 -13.30
C PRO A 175 5.68 -0.31 -13.13
N LYS A 176 4.47 0.24 -13.34
CA LYS A 176 4.15 1.64 -13.03
C LYS A 176 3.65 1.82 -11.60
N LEU A 177 2.97 0.80 -11.06
CA LEU A 177 2.48 0.75 -9.69
C LEU A 177 2.95 -0.53 -9.00
N VAL A 178 3.46 -0.41 -7.79
CA VAL A 178 3.80 -1.54 -6.93
C VAL A 178 2.92 -1.50 -5.69
N VAL A 179 2.11 -2.53 -5.50
CA VAL A 179 1.36 -2.75 -4.25
C VAL A 179 2.26 -3.50 -3.28
N ALA A 180 2.73 -2.82 -2.24
CA ALA A 180 3.58 -3.40 -1.21
C ALA A 180 2.72 -3.73 0.02
N ASP A 181 2.32 -5.00 0.15
CA ASP A 181 1.46 -5.46 1.24
C ASP A 181 2.31 -5.90 2.43
N GLU A 182 2.40 -5.04 3.43
CA GLU A 182 3.20 -5.21 4.66
C GLU A 182 4.63 -5.72 4.40
N PRO A 183 5.42 -5.10 3.49
CA PRO A 183 6.64 -5.70 2.93
C PRO A 183 7.78 -5.89 3.94
N ILE A 184 7.64 -5.41 5.16
CA ILE A 184 8.67 -5.45 6.21
C ILE A 184 8.19 -6.02 7.54
N SER A 185 6.91 -6.42 7.65
CA SER A 185 6.31 -6.86 8.93
C SER A 185 7.00 -8.10 9.52
N ALA A 186 7.43 -9.03 8.67
CA ALA A 186 8.10 -10.28 9.06
C ALA A 186 9.63 -10.13 9.24
N LEU A 187 10.19 -8.91 9.18
CA LEU A 187 11.65 -8.67 9.23
C LEU A 187 12.08 -8.08 10.57
N ASP A 188 13.33 -8.37 10.95
CA ASP A 188 13.98 -7.74 12.11
C ASP A 188 14.18 -6.24 11.89
N LEU A 189 14.21 -5.45 12.97
CA LEU A 189 14.23 -3.98 12.94
C LEU A 189 15.36 -3.40 12.05
N SER A 190 16.57 -3.94 12.14
CA SER A 190 17.72 -3.49 11.35
C SER A 190 17.55 -3.77 9.85
N ILE A 191 16.89 -4.86 9.50
CA ILE A 191 16.62 -5.27 8.13
C ILE A 191 15.47 -4.44 7.55
N ARG A 192 14.45 -4.10 8.37
CA ARG A 192 13.35 -3.20 7.95
C ARG A 192 13.87 -1.89 7.37
N ALA A 193 14.79 -1.22 8.10
CA ALA A 193 15.39 0.03 7.65
C ALA A 193 16.14 -0.12 6.30
N GLN A 194 16.87 -1.22 6.11
CA GLN A 194 17.57 -1.49 4.86
C GLN A 194 16.61 -1.69 3.68
N VAL A 195 15.49 -2.41 3.88
CA VAL A 195 14.49 -2.65 2.84
C VAL A 195 13.75 -1.35 2.49
N LEU A 196 13.39 -0.53 3.49
CA LEU A 196 12.75 0.77 3.27
C LEU A 196 13.66 1.72 2.47
N ASN A 197 14.95 1.80 2.84
CA ASN A 197 15.93 2.60 2.10
C ASN A 197 16.08 2.12 0.66
N LEU A 198 16.10 0.79 0.45
CA LEU A 198 16.12 0.21 -0.89
C LEU A 198 14.87 0.60 -1.69
N MET A 199 13.67 0.51 -1.12
CA MET A 199 12.42 0.88 -1.79
C MET A 199 12.40 2.37 -2.14
N ASN A 200 12.84 3.27 -1.24
CA ASN A 200 12.97 4.69 -1.51
C ASN A 200 13.98 4.99 -2.63
N LYS A 201 15.13 4.32 -2.62
CA LYS A 201 16.12 4.42 -3.69
C LYS A 201 15.51 4.05 -5.04
N LEU A 202 14.87 2.88 -5.12
CA LEU A 202 14.25 2.37 -6.35
C LEU A 202 13.08 3.25 -6.82
N LYS A 203 12.29 3.83 -5.90
CA LYS A 203 11.27 4.84 -6.22
C LYS A 203 11.88 6.01 -7.00
N ASN A 204 12.94 6.60 -6.46
CA ASN A 204 13.57 7.79 -7.05
C ASN A 204 14.27 7.47 -8.37
N GLU A 205 14.99 6.35 -8.46
CA GLU A 205 15.77 5.98 -9.65
C GLU A 205 14.88 5.54 -10.84
N LYS A 206 13.72 4.93 -10.55
CA LYS A 206 12.83 4.35 -11.57
C LYS A 206 11.50 5.09 -11.70
N ALA A 207 11.28 6.19 -10.98
CA ALA A 207 10.02 6.94 -10.91
C ALA A 207 8.81 6.03 -10.60
N LEU A 208 8.99 5.07 -9.66
CA LEU A 208 7.95 4.13 -9.27
C LEU A 208 6.89 4.80 -8.41
N THR A 209 5.67 4.33 -8.56
CA THR A 209 4.57 4.66 -7.65
C THR A 209 4.32 3.48 -6.72
N TYR A 210 4.11 3.74 -5.43
CA TYR A 210 3.79 2.71 -4.44
C TYR A 210 2.41 2.91 -3.82
N LEU A 211 1.65 1.82 -3.70
CA LEU A 211 0.63 1.67 -2.67
C LEU A 211 1.27 0.86 -1.54
N PHE A 212 1.61 1.52 -0.45
CA PHE A 212 2.29 0.92 0.70
C PHE A 212 1.28 0.60 1.80
N ILE A 213 1.00 -0.68 2.02
CA ILE A 213 0.09 -1.16 3.05
C ILE A 213 0.88 -1.47 4.31
N ALA A 214 0.46 -0.89 5.45
CA ALA A 214 1.10 -1.12 6.74
C ALA A 214 0.09 -1.03 7.89
N HIS A 215 0.47 -1.58 9.04
CA HIS A 215 -0.24 -1.39 10.31
C HIS A 215 0.51 -0.48 11.27
N ASP A 216 1.76 -0.13 10.99
CA ASP A 216 2.64 0.68 11.82
C ASP A 216 2.87 2.07 11.19
N LEU A 217 2.32 3.11 11.82
CA LEU A 217 2.46 4.50 11.38
C LEU A 217 3.90 5.02 11.47
N SER A 218 4.73 4.51 12.40
CA SER A 218 6.12 4.96 12.52
C SER A 218 6.95 4.66 11.28
N VAL A 219 6.69 3.50 10.67
CA VAL A 219 7.32 3.08 9.41
C VAL A 219 6.82 3.92 8.24
N VAL A 220 5.52 4.18 8.22
CA VAL A 220 4.87 4.90 7.13
C VAL A 220 5.37 6.34 7.04
N ARG A 221 5.61 7.01 8.17
CA ARG A 221 6.18 8.35 8.20
C ARG A 221 7.50 8.47 7.44
N PHE A 222 8.29 7.39 7.41
CA PHE A 222 9.59 7.37 6.75
C PHE A 222 9.53 7.22 5.24
N ILE A 223 8.47 6.62 4.69
CA ILE A 223 8.40 6.25 3.26
C ILE A 223 7.27 6.94 2.50
N ALA A 224 6.18 7.31 3.16
CA ALA A 224 4.98 7.80 2.50
C ALA A 224 5.01 9.31 2.24
N ASP A 225 4.47 9.72 1.11
CA ASP A 225 4.16 11.12 0.80
C ASP A 225 2.77 11.50 1.35
N ARG A 226 1.79 10.60 1.20
CA ARG A 226 0.41 10.75 1.69
C ARG A 226 -0.05 9.48 2.37
N ILE A 227 -0.96 9.62 3.33
CA ILE A 227 -1.50 8.52 4.12
C ILE A 227 -3.02 8.54 4.06
N ALA A 228 -3.62 7.37 3.80
CA ALA A 228 -5.02 7.10 4.07
C ALA A 228 -5.13 6.17 5.27
N VAL A 229 -5.92 6.55 6.25
CA VAL A 229 -6.25 5.73 7.41
C VAL A 229 -7.56 5.01 7.15
N ILE A 230 -7.54 3.67 7.27
CA ILE A 230 -8.71 2.83 7.08
C ILE A 230 -9.11 2.15 8.40
N HIS A 231 -10.38 2.25 8.75
CA HIS A 231 -10.99 1.61 9.92
C HIS A 231 -12.25 0.85 9.52
N LEU A 232 -12.37 -0.42 9.90
CA LEU A 232 -13.51 -1.30 9.62
C LEU A 232 -14.03 -1.23 8.17
N GLY A 233 -13.10 -1.20 7.22
CA GLY A 233 -13.38 -1.18 5.79
C GLY A 233 -13.65 0.22 5.20
N ARG A 234 -13.58 1.28 5.98
CA ARG A 234 -13.84 2.66 5.54
C ARG A 234 -12.61 3.55 5.68
N ILE A 235 -12.34 4.35 4.66
CA ILE A 235 -11.33 5.41 4.76
C ILE A 235 -11.88 6.50 5.67
N VAL A 236 -11.16 6.80 6.75
CA VAL A 236 -11.60 7.76 7.77
C VAL A 236 -10.83 9.08 7.73
N GLU A 237 -9.58 9.06 7.25
CA GLU A 237 -8.75 10.26 7.12
C GLU A 237 -7.73 10.10 5.99
N ILE A 238 -7.48 11.15 5.23
CA ILE A 238 -6.43 11.22 4.20
C ILE A 238 -5.74 12.56 4.30
N ALA A 239 -4.39 12.55 4.41
CA ALA A 239 -3.60 13.78 4.37
C ALA A 239 -2.17 13.51 3.86
N GLU A 240 -1.42 14.58 3.62
CA GLU A 240 0.03 14.49 3.50
C GLU A 240 0.63 13.96 4.80
N THR A 241 1.74 13.25 4.72
CA THR A 241 2.33 12.54 5.86
C THR A 241 2.61 13.48 7.03
N GLU A 242 3.35 14.57 6.83
CA GLU A 242 3.69 15.49 7.93
C GLU A 242 2.46 16.25 8.46
N GLU A 243 1.48 16.54 7.61
CA GLU A 243 0.21 17.13 8.00
C GLU A 243 -0.59 16.19 8.92
N LEU A 244 -0.70 14.92 8.57
CA LEU A 244 -1.42 13.92 9.39
C LEU A 244 -0.78 13.72 10.76
N PHE A 245 0.57 13.72 10.82
CA PHE A 245 1.29 13.59 12.09
C PHE A 245 1.23 14.84 12.96
N ALA A 246 1.20 16.04 12.35
CA ALA A 246 1.11 17.30 13.07
C ALA A 246 -0.32 17.60 13.54
N TYR A 247 -1.32 17.26 12.73
CA TYR A 247 -2.72 17.63 12.94
C TYR A 247 -3.67 16.44 12.69
N PRO A 248 -3.56 15.32 13.43
CA PRO A 248 -4.51 14.22 13.31
C PRO A 248 -5.89 14.67 13.78
N ILE A 249 -6.93 14.40 12.99
CA ILE A 249 -8.28 14.93 13.25
C ILE A 249 -9.25 13.80 13.65
N HIS A 250 -9.29 12.71 12.90
CA HIS A 250 -10.22 11.62 13.20
C HIS A 250 -9.82 10.92 14.51
N PRO A 251 -10.76 10.67 15.43
CA PRO A 251 -10.47 10.05 16.74
C PRO A 251 -9.71 8.72 16.63
N TYR A 252 -9.98 7.92 15.61
CA TYR A 252 -9.25 6.68 15.35
C TYR A 252 -7.79 6.94 14.94
N THR A 253 -7.54 7.94 14.11
CA THR A 253 -6.15 8.35 13.75
C THR A 253 -5.37 8.81 14.97
N ILE A 254 -6.00 9.60 15.84
CA ILE A 254 -5.42 10.05 17.11
C ILE A 254 -5.08 8.84 17.99
N SER A 255 -5.98 7.87 18.10
CA SER A 255 -5.75 6.62 18.82
C SER A 255 -4.55 5.84 18.25
N LEU A 256 -4.50 5.63 16.93
CA LEU A 256 -3.38 4.94 16.28
C LEU A 256 -2.03 5.64 16.52
N LEU A 257 -1.99 6.96 16.39
CA LEU A 257 -0.79 7.75 16.65
C LEU A 257 -0.41 7.72 18.13
N SER A 258 -1.40 7.67 19.03
CA SER A 258 -1.16 7.54 20.46
C SER A 258 -0.52 6.20 20.83
N ALA A 259 -0.63 5.17 20.04
CA ALA A 259 -0.03 3.86 20.25
C ALA A 259 1.40 3.74 19.70
N VAL A 260 1.88 4.72 18.91
CA VAL A 260 3.27 4.73 18.39
C VAL A 260 4.23 5.02 19.55
N PRO A 261 5.21 4.12 19.86
CA PRO A 261 6.14 4.34 20.94
C PRO A 261 6.99 5.60 20.76
N MET A 262 7.18 6.36 21.84
CA MET A 262 8.07 7.51 21.82
C MET A 262 9.52 7.07 22.07
N PRO A 263 10.51 7.69 21.39
CA PRO A 263 11.92 7.34 21.57
C PRO A 263 12.44 7.59 23.01
N ASP A 264 11.80 8.48 23.77
CA ASP A 264 12.16 8.79 25.15
C ASP A 264 11.45 7.84 26.13
N PRO A 265 12.19 6.94 26.83
CA PRO A 265 11.60 5.99 27.77
C PRO A 265 10.92 6.63 28.99
N ILE A 266 11.27 7.88 29.33
CA ILE A 266 10.67 8.59 30.47
C ILE A 266 9.29 9.10 30.09
N ILE A 267 9.17 9.69 28.91
CA ILE A 267 7.90 10.18 28.36
C ILE A 267 6.98 8.99 28.08
N GLU A 268 7.50 7.91 27.50
CA GLU A 268 6.73 6.70 27.19
C GLU A 268 6.09 6.06 28.43
N LYS A 269 6.79 6.03 29.57
CA LYS A 269 6.23 5.49 30.83
C LYS A 269 5.07 6.31 31.41
N GLN A 270 4.95 7.58 31.05
CA GLN A 270 3.90 8.48 31.54
C GLN A 270 2.71 8.59 30.59
N ARG A 271 2.83 7.99 29.41
CA ARG A 271 1.85 8.10 28.34
C ARG A 271 0.77 7.03 28.51
N GLU A 272 -0.48 7.46 28.55
CA GLU A 272 -1.62 6.57 28.46
C GLU A 272 -2.11 6.55 27.00
N PRO A 273 -2.07 5.39 26.31
CA PRO A 273 -2.61 5.29 24.96
C PRO A 273 -4.11 5.64 24.95
N ILE A 274 -4.51 6.43 23.98
CA ILE A 274 -5.91 6.77 23.79
C ILE A 274 -6.58 5.57 23.14
N VAL A 275 -7.49 4.91 23.85
CA VAL A 275 -8.24 3.78 23.31
C VAL A 275 -9.44 4.29 22.53
N TYR A 276 -9.47 4.03 21.23
CA TYR A 276 -10.66 4.25 20.43
C TYR A 276 -11.67 3.13 20.74
N SER A 277 -12.77 3.50 21.38
CA SER A 277 -13.80 2.51 21.76
C SER A 277 -14.58 2.07 20.53
N GLU A 278 -14.50 0.79 20.16
CA GLU A 278 -15.27 0.16 19.07
C GLU A 278 -16.81 0.23 19.28
N THR A 279 -17.26 0.58 20.49
CA THR A 279 -18.69 0.79 20.80
C THR A 279 -19.25 2.04 20.13
N VAL A 280 -18.43 2.94 19.65
CA VAL A 280 -18.84 3.94 18.68
C VAL A 280 -18.83 3.25 17.32
N GLN A 281 -19.89 2.51 16.97
CA GLN A 281 -20.20 2.21 15.58
C GLN A 281 -19.94 3.50 14.82
N GLU A 282 -19.00 3.47 13.86
CA GLU A 282 -18.84 4.62 12.99
C GLU A 282 -20.22 4.98 12.49
N LYS A 283 -20.67 6.13 12.94
CA LYS A 283 -22.03 6.56 12.65
C LYS A 283 -22.10 6.70 11.15
N THR A 284 -22.66 5.72 10.50
CA THR A 284 -22.93 5.75 9.07
C THR A 284 -24.30 6.37 8.90
N GLY A 285 -24.40 7.40 8.11
CA GLY A 285 -25.65 8.07 7.81
C GLY A 285 -25.49 8.89 6.53
N PRO A 286 -26.60 9.38 5.97
CA PRO A 286 -26.57 10.14 4.71
C PRO A 286 -25.72 11.44 4.81
N ASP A 287 -25.45 11.91 6.02
CA ASP A 287 -24.69 13.13 6.28
C ASP A 287 -23.17 12.90 6.40
N TYR A 288 -22.72 11.62 6.50
CA TYR A 288 -21.30 11.30 6.59
C TYR A 288 -20.65 11.21 5.21
N ALA A 289 -19.56 11.95 5.00
CA ALA A 289 -18.75 11.92 3.79
C ALA A 289 -17.31 12.32 4.09
N MET A 290 -16.39 11.99 3.18
CA MET A 290 -15.04 12.58 3.20
C MET A 290 -15.15 14.08 2.92
N ARG A 291 -14.67 14.90 3.85
CA ARG A 291 -14.71 16.37 3.77
C ARG A 291 -13.31 16.95 3.94
N GLU A 292 -12.99 17.91 3.11
CA GLU A 292 -11.75 18.67 3.23
C GLU A 292 -11.86 19.62 4.42
N ILE A 293 -11.01 19.43 5.43
CA ILE A 293 -10.95 20.27 6.64
C ILE A 293 -9.83 21.31 6.53
N ARG A 294 -8.71 20.91 5.93
CA ARG A 294 -7.57 21.76 5.57
C ARG A 294 -7.14 21.40 4.14
N PRO A 295 -6.32 22.21 3.47
CA PRO A 295 -5.87 21.90 2.11
C PRO A 295 -5.29 20.49 2.01
N GLU A 296 -5.87 19.65 1.14
CA GLU A 296 -5.52 18.23 0.93
C GLU A 296 -5.63 17.32 2.17
N HIS A 297 -6.32 17.78 3.23
CA HIS A 297 -6.59 17.00 4.44
C HIS A 297 -8.09 16.70 4.56
N TYR A 298 -8.44 15.45 4.32
CA TYR A 298 -9.82 14.97 4.24
C TYR A 298 -10.14 14.07 5.42
N VAL A 299 -11.34 14.26 6.02
CA VAL A 299 -11.82 13.48 7.16
C VAL A 299 -13.24 13.01 6.90
N TYR A 300 -13.55 11.78 7.24
CA TYR A 300 -14.88 11.21 7.18
C TYR A 300 -15.71 11.69 8.36
N CYS A 301 -16.63 12.62 8.12
CA CYS A 301 -17.39 13.29 9.16
C CYS A 301 -18.68 13.90 8.63
N THR A 302 -19.55 14.37 9.56
CA THR A 302 -20.73 15.20 9.22
C THR A 302 -20.33 16.64 8.96
N PRO A 303 -21.21 17.47 8.33
CA PRO A 303 -20.96 18.92 8.15
C PRO A 303 -20.70 19.67 9.46
N GLU A 304 -21.41 19.29 10.53
CA GLU A 304 -21.25 19.91 11.86
C GLU A 304 -19.88 19.56 12.48
N GLN A 305 -19.47 18.28 12.37
CA GLN A 305 -18.16 17.86 12.82
C GLN A 305 -17.03 18.55 12.02
N ALA A 306 -17.18 18.66 10.71
CA ALA A 306 -16.21 19.35 9.86
C ALA A 306 -15.97 20.78 10.32
N LYS A 307 -17.03 21.52 10.62
CA LYS A 307 -16.93 22.88 11.15
C LYS A 307 -16.25 22.93 12.51
N ALA A 308 -16.61 22.02 13.42
CA ALA A 308 -15.98 21.92 14.74
C ALA A 308 -14.49 21.59 14.66
N TYR A 309 -14.09 20.69 13.74
CA TYR A 309 -12.67 20.34 13.52
C TYR A 309 -11.88 21.53 12.98
N ALA A 310 -12.41 22.28 12.00
CA ALA A 310 -11.76 23.47 11.46
C ALA A 310 -11.55 24.54 12.56
N GLU A 311 -12.59 24.84 13.36
CA GLU A 311 -12.53 25.80 14.47
C GLU A 311 -11.54 25.38 15.58
N ALA A 312 -11.33 24.09 15.78
CA ALA A 312 -10.38 23.56 16.78
C ALA A 312 -8.92 23.70 16.34
N LEU A 313 -8.66 23.65 15.03
CA LEU A 313 -7.31 23.76 14.44
C LEU A 313 -6.85 25.22 14.27
N ASP A 314 -7.79 26.20 14.29
CA ASP A 314 -7.49 27.62 14.21
C ASP A 314 -7.09 28.24 15.58
N LYS A 315 -7.16 27.45 16.66
CA LYS A 315 -6.80 27.87 18.04
C LYS A 315 -5.41 27.42 18.44
#